data_c2f03fa10115ff673b3b7ce52ade60f4
#
_entry.id   c2f03fa10115ff673b3b7ce52ade60f4
#
_cell.length_a   1.000
_cell.length_b   1.000
_cell.length_c   1.000
_cell.angle_alpha   90.00
_cell.angle_beta   90.00
_cell.angle_gamma   90.00
#
_symmetry.space_group_name_H-M   'P 1'
#
loop_
_entity.id
_entity.type
_entity.pdbx_description
1 polymer ?
#
loop_
_entity_poly.entity_id
_entity_poly.type
_entity_poly.pdbx_seq_one_letter_code
_entity_poly.pdbx_strand_id
1 'polypeptide(L)'
;MSSKSNDQGRAYEYICLHSLQDAISAIRKSQIIHNSSYEAAEHAWNTLSVAEKALYTLSAKSTIDTIFALEPNIIEVDDDTLNLYIQSDEHGEEADVRDIIIERKDIIWEIGLSIKHNHMAVKHSRLAKSLDFGKKWYGVNCSEEYWNAVKPTFDFLEAEKANGTYFRDLNSKEDDVYVPLL
;
A
#
# COMPACT_ATOMS: atom_id res chain seq x y z
N MET A 1 11.36 -14.71 9.42
CA MET A 1 11.97 -14.48 8.09
C MET A 1 10.92 -13.82 7.23
N SER A 2 11.22 -12.63 6.70
CA SER A 2 10.37 -11.95 5.71
C SER A 2 10.26 -12.81 4.45
N SER A 3 9.11 -12.83 3.77
CA SER A 3 9.01 -13.57 2.51
C SER A 3 9.72 -12.76 1.41
N LYS A 4 10.37 -13.44 0.46
CA LYS A 4 11.03 -12.77 -0.69
C LYS A 4 10.13 -11.76 -1.40
N SER A 5 8.84 -12.03 -1.48
CA SER A 5 7.84 -11.12 -2.06
C SER A 5 7.66 -9.83 -1.24
N ASN A 6 7.73 -9.90 0.09
CA ASN A 6 7.62 -8.74 0.96
C ASN A 6 8.85 -7.83 0.84
N ASP A 7 10.05 -8.42 0.77
CA ASP A 7 11.29 -7.65 0.60
C ASP A 7 11.34 -6.96 -0.77
N GLN A 8 10.85 -7.62 -1.83
CA GLN A 8 10.73 -7.00 -3.16
C GLN A 8 9.74 -5.82 -3.16
N GLY A 9 8.62 -5.93 -2.45
CA GLY A 9 7.67 -4.82 -2.28
C GLY A 9 8.31 -3.62 -1.59
N ARG A 10 8.96 -3.85 -0.44
CA ARG A 10 9.68 -2.80 0.30
C ARG A 10 10.80 -2.15 -0.51
N ALA A 11 11.58 -2.94 -1.24
CA ALA A 11 12.63 -2.41 -2.11
C ALA A 11 12.05 -1.52 -3.22
N TYR A 12 10.87 -1.85 -3.74
CA TYR A 12 10.20 -1.05 -4.75
C TYR A 12 9.62 0.25 -4.16
N GLU A 13 9.07 0.20 -2.96
CA GLU A 13 8.64 1.40 -2.20
C GLU A 13 9.79 2.37 -1.99
N TYR A 14 10.97 1.86 -1.61
CA TYR A 14 12.18 2.66 -1.44
C TYR A 14 12.55 3.46 -2.69
N ILE A 15 12.64 2.81 -3.84
CA ILE A 15 13.05 3.50 -5.07
C ILE A 15 11.94 4.39 -5.63
N CYS A 16 10.67 4.07 -5.42
CA CYS A 16 9.57 4.97 -5.76
C CYS A 16 9.65 6.26 -4.94
N LEU A 17 9.89 6.17 -3.64
CA LEU A 17 10.06 7.32 -2.75
C LEU A 17 11.22 8.21 -3.20
N HIS A 18 12.39 7.62 -3.47
CA HIS A 18 13.57 8.36 -3.92
C HIS A 18 13.39 8.99 -5.30
N SER A 19 12.79 8.26 -6.24
CA SER A 19 12.53 8.79 -7.60
C SER A 19 11.56 9.97 -7.58
N LEU A 20 10.55 9.93 -6.71
CA LEU A 20 9.62 11.04 -6.49
C LEU A 20 10.35 12.23 -5.87
N GLN A 21 11.12 12.00 -4.81
CA GLN A 21 11.85 13.07 -4.12
C GLN A 21 12.87 13.74 -5.04
N ASP A 22 13.61 12.98 -5.87
CA ASP A 22 14.55 13.54 -6.84
C ASP A 22 13.83 14.44 -7.85
N ALA A 23 12.68 14.00 -8.39
CA ALA A 23 11.91 14.77 -9.36
C ALA A 23 11.29 16.04 -8.72
N ILE A 24 10.75 15.93 -7.51
CA ILE A 24 10.18 17.07 -6.77
C ILE A 24 11.26 18.08 -6.41
N SER A 25 12.45 17.63 -5.96
CA SER A 25 13.57 18.49 -5.57
C SER A 25 14.10 19.35 -6.70
N ALA A 26 13.88 18.95 -7.95
CA ALA A 26 14.21 19.76 -9.14
C ALA A 26 13.26 20.96 -9.30
N ILE A 27 12.10 20.97 -8.63
CA ILE A 27 11.05 21.96 -8.79
C ILE A 27 10.87 22.79 -7.51
N ARG A 28 10.86 22.14 -6.34
CA ARG A 28 10.60 22.77 -5.04
C ARG A 28 11.36 22.08 -3.91
N LYS A 29 11.37 22.71 -2.73
CA LYS A 29 11.97 22.10 -1.53
C LYS A 29 11.22 20.84 -1.13
N SER A 30 11.95 19.75 -0.94
CA SER A 30 11.41 18.47 -0.47
C SER A 30 12.43 17.71 0.36
N GLN A 31 11.95 16.84 1.24
CA GLN A 31 12.80 15.98 2.06
C GLN A 31 12.14 14.65 2.34
N ILE A 32 12.96 13.60 2.49
CA ILE A 32 12.51 12.30 2.98
C ILE A 32 12.61 12.29 4.50
N ILE A 33 11.52 11.89 5.17
CA ILE A 33 11.50 11.64 6.60
C ILE A 33 11.82 10.17 6.83
N HIS A 34 12.88 9.89 7.55
CA HIS A 34 13.31 8.53 7.87
C HIS A 34 12.54 8.01 9.08
N ASN A 35 12.06 6.78 8.97
CA ASN A 35 11.42 6.00 10.04
C ASN A 35 11.83 4.53 9.91
N SER A 36 11.33 3.66 10.79
CA SER A 36 11.64 2.22 10.78
C SER A 36 11.24 1.52 9.47
N SER A 37 10.15 1.94 8.83
CA SER A 37 9.72 1.41 7.54
C SER A 37 10.66 1.82 6.40
N TYR A 38 11.19 3.05 6.44
CA TYR A 38 12.23 3.49 5.53
C TYR A 38 13.50 2.65 5.67
N GLU A 39 13.97 2.41 6.90
CA GLU A 39 15.18 1.61 7.14
C GLU A 39 15.01 0.16 6.63
N ALA A 40 13.83 -0.43 6.86
CA ALA A 40 13.51 -1.77 6.35
C ALA A 40 13.47 -1.82 4.82
N ALA A 41 12.93 -0.77 4.18
CA ALA A 41 12.86 -0.65 2.73
C ALA A 41 14.24 -0.42 2.11
N GLU A 42 15.09 0.41 2.73
CA GLU A 42 16.49 0.62 2.34
C GLU A 42 17.30 -0.68 2.44
N HIS A 43 17.12 -1.42 3.54
CA HIS A 43 17.77 -2.73 3.69
C HIS A 43 17.38 -3.67 2.55
N ALA A 44 16.07 -3.79 2.27
CA ALA A 44 15.56 -4.62 1.18
C ALA A 44 16.12 -4.18 -0.19
N TRP A 45 16.17 -2.88 -0.47
CA TRP A 45 16.78 -2.32 -1.67
C TRP A 45 18.25 -2.72 -1.81
N ASN A 46 19.01 -2.66 -0.72
CA ASN A 46 20.43 -2.96 -0.74
C ASN A 46 20.74 -4.44 -1.04
N THR A 47 19.78 -5.36 -0.84
CA THR A 47 19.93 -6.78 -1.18
C THR A 47 19.70 -7.09 -2.66
N LEU A 48 19.11 -6.17 -3.43
CA LEU A 48 18.83 -6.38 -4.85
C LEU A 48 20.09 -6.39 -5.70
N SER A 49 20.07 -7.18 -6.77
CA SER A 49 21.08 -7.17 -7.82
C SER A 49 21.07 -5.84 -8.59
N VAL A 50 22.17 -5.54 -9.28
CA VAL A 50 22.29 -4.34 -10.13
C VAL A 50 21.19 -4.30 -11.21
N ALA A 51 20.86 -5.44 -11.79
CA ALA A 51 19.83 -5.54 -12.83
C ALA A 51 18.43 -5.25 -12.27
N GLU A 52 18.08 -5.78 -11.10
CA GLU A 52 16.81 -5.50 -10.42
C GLU A 52 16.71 -4.03 -10.04
N LYS A 53 17.77 -3.45 -9.49
CA LYS A 53 17.83 -2.01 -9.17
C LYS A 53 17.59 -1.13 -10.39
N ALA A 54 18.20 -1.45 -11.52
CA ALA A 54 18.00 -0.71 -12.76
C ALA A 54 16.55 -0.79 -13.26
N LEU A 55 15.97 -2.00 -13.25
CA LEU A 55 14.58 -2.23 -13.65
C LEU A 55 13.59 -1.47 -12.75
N TYR A 56 13.76 -1.56 -11.45
CA TYR A 56 12.89 -0.91 -10.48
C TYR A 56 12.98 0.62 -10.58
N THR A 57 14.20 1.15 -10.76
CA THR A 57 14.43 2.59 -10.98
C THR A 57 13.73 3.09 -12.24
N LEU A 58 13.84 2.35 -13.34
CA LEU A 58 13.17 2.70 -14.60
C LEU A 58 11.64 2.70 -14.43
N SER A 59 11.11 1.67 -13.79
CA SER A 59 9.68 1.54 -13.51
C SER A 59 9.17 2.68 -12.62
N ALA A 60 9.86 3.01 -11.53
CA ALA A 60 9.50 4.10 -10.65
C ALA A 60 9.47 5.45 -11.39
N LYS A 61 10.52 5.76 -12.16
CA LYS A 61 10.61 7.01 -12.92
C LYS A 61 9.52 7.15 -13.99
N SER A 62 9.07 6.06 -14.59
CA SER A 62 8.06 6.10 -15.66
C SER A 62 6.68 6.57 -15.20
N THR A 63 6.41 6.60 -13.91
CA THR A 63 5.10 7.00 -13.33
C THR A 63 5.04 8.45 -12.88
N ILE A 64 6.18 9.14 -12.76
CA ILE A 64 6.30 10.45 -12.11
C ILE A 64 5.45 11.51 -12.81
N ASP A 65 5.57 11.64 -14.14
CA ASP A 65 4.80 12.64 -14.91
C ASP A 65 3.29 12.44 -14.76
N THR A 66 2.85 11.16 -14.70
CA THR A 66 1.45 10.84 -14.48
C THR A 66 0.99 11.25 -13.08
N ILE A 67 1.81 10.99 -12.06
CA ILE A 67 1.50 11.40 -10.67
C ILE A 67 1.39 12.92 -10.59
N PHE A 68 2.31 13.67 -11.17
CA PHE A 68 2.27 15.14 -11.18
C PHE A 68 1.08 15.71 -11.95
N ALA A 69 0.68 15.05 -13.04
CA ALA A 69 -0.51 15.45 -13.79
C ALA A 69 -1.82 15.19 -13.03
N LEU A 70 -1.88 14.10 -12.26
CA LEU A 70 -3.05 13.75 -11.44
C LEU A 70 -3.15 14.58 -10.17
N GLU A 71 -2.02 14.97 -9.58
CA GLU A 71 -1.98 15.75 -8.34
C GLU A 71 -0.96 16.90 -8.44
N PRO A 72 -1.37 18.02 -9.06
CA PRO A 72 -0.50 19.19 -9.26
C PRO A 72 0.01 19.84 -7.97
N ASN A 73 -0.68 19.68 -6.84
CA ASN A 73 -0.25 20.23 -5.54
C ASN A 73 1.11 19.70 -5.10
N ILE A 74 1.54 18.54 -5.61
CA ILE A 74 2.88 17.97 -5.33
C ILE A 74 3.98 18.89 -5.86
N ILE A 75 3.78 19.50 -7.02
CA ILE A 75 4.78 20.33 -7.72
C ILE A 75 4.47 21.82 -7.65
N GLU A 76 3.40 22.22 -6.98
CA GLU A 76 3.10 23.63 -6.75
C GLU A 76 4.20 24.29 -5.94
N VAL A 77 4.83 25.33 -6.51
CA VAL A 77 5.96 26.03 -5.87
C VAL A 77 5.43 26.98 -4.80
N ASP A 78 5.88 26.77 -3.56
CA ASP A 78 5.59 27.58 -2.40
C ASP A 78 6.82 27.62 -1.47
N ASP A 79 6.78 28.39 -0.40
CA ASP A 79 7.87 28.51 0.57
C ASP A 79 7.99 27.29 1.51
N ASP A 80 6.96 26.45 1.60
CA ASP A 80 6.93 25.25 2.43
C ASP A 80 7.86 24.13 1.92
N THR A 81 8.19 23.19 2.81
CA THR A 81 8.95 21.98 2.47
C THR A 81 8.00 20.80 2.39
N LEU A 82 8.00 20.10 1.27
CA LEU A 82 7.24 18.87 1.08
C LEU A 82 7.95 17.71 1.81
N ASN A 83 7.24 17.02 2.66
CA ASN A 83 7.74 15.84 3.36
C ASN A 83 7.25 14.58 2.66
N LEU A 84 8.15 13.63 2.44
CA LEU A 84 7.84 12.30 1.90
C LEU A 84 8.30 11.24 2.89
N TYR A 85 7.48 10.22 3.12
CA TYR A 85 7.87 9.09 3.98
C TYR A 85 7.14 7.82 3.61
N ILE A 86 7.75 6.67 3.96
CA ILE A 86 7.10 5.37 3.88
C ILE A 86 6.18 5.23 5.09
N GLN A 87 4.93 4.82 4.85
CA GLN A 87 3.94 4.62 5.90
C GLN A 87 4.40 3.52 6.86
N SER A 88 4.18 3.72 8.17
CA SER A 88 4.55 2.71 9.16
C SER A 88 3.62 1.49 9.08
N ASP A 89 4.18 0.31 9.35
CA ASP A 89 3.42 -0.96 9.37
C ASP A 89 2.31 -0.95 10.45
N GLU A 90 2.47 -0.18 11.52
CA GLU A 90 1.47 0.00 12.58
C GLU A 90 0.16 0.60 12.05
N HIS A 91 0.24 1.59 11.15
CA HIS A 91 -0.93 2.15 10.48
C HIS A 91 -1.52 1.22 9.42
N GLY A 92 -0.73 0.30 8.87
CA GLY A 92 -1.23 -0.76 7.99
C GLY A 92 -2.19 -1.73 8.69
N GLU A 93 -2.02 -1.96 9.98
CA GLU A 93 -2.95 -2.72 10.82
C GLU A 93 -4.26 -1.94 11.07
N GLU A 94 -4.22 -0.62 10.97
CA GLU A 94 -5.36 0.28 11.05
C GLU A 94 -6.13 0.44 9.73
N ALA A 95 -5.90 -0.42 8.73
CA ALA A 95 -6.49 -0.40 7.39
C ALA A 95 -6.08 0.80 6.51
N ASP A 96 -5.01 1.51 6.84
CA ASP A 96 -4.39 2.46 5.93
C ASP A 96 -3.67 1.69 4.82
N VAL A 97 -4.09 1.89 3.58
CA VAL A 97 -3.59 1.18 2.40
C VAL A 97 -2.50 1.94 1.65
N ARG A 98 -2.13 3.11 2.16
CA ARG A 98 -1.10 3.95 1.58
C ARG A 98 0.28 3.39 1.93
N ASP A 99 1.19 3.37 0.98
CA ASP A 99 2.54 2.88 1.16
C ASP A 99 3.55 4.06 1.25
N ILE A 100 3.32 5.14 0.49
CA ILE A 100 4.09 6.40 0.57
C ILE A 100 3.14 7.55 0.86
N ILE A 101 3.51 8.40 1.80
CA ILE A 101 2.79 9.64 2.12
C ILE A 101 3.60 10.84 1.64
N ILE A 102 2.92 11.80 1.05
CA ILE A 102 3.45 13.10 0.67
C ILE A 102 2.63 14.16 1.41
N GLU A 103 3.30 15.00 2.21
CA GLU A 103 2.65 15.92 3.15
C GLU A 103 3.16 17.35 2.99
N ARG A 104 2.23 18.31 3.01
CA ARG A 104 2.48 19.75 3.13
C ARG A 104 1.87 20.24 4.44
N LYS A 105 2.68 20.31 5.51
CA LYS A 105 2.20 20.63 6.87
C LYS A 105 1.61 22.02 6.98
N ASP A 106 2.19 22.98 6.28
CA ASP A 106 1.81 24.39 6.41
C ASP A 106 0.40 24.69 5.88
N ILE A 107 -0.10 23.89 4.95
CA ILE A 107 -1.45 24.02 4.39
C ILE A 107 -2.38 22.84 4.75
N ILE A 108 -1.95 21.95 5.66
CA ILE A 108 -2.74 20.78 6.11
C ILE A 108 -3.21 19.93 4.91
N TRP A 109 -2.28 19.61 4.00
CA TRP A 109 -2.54 18.79 2.83
C TRP A 109 -1.64 17.55 2.84
N GLU A 110 -2.23 16.40 2.55
CA GLU A 110 -1.49 15.17 2.35
C GLU A 110 -2.13 14.31 1.25
N ILE A 111 -1.31 13.51 0.58
CA ILE A 111 -1.74 12.45 -0.32
C ILE A 111 -0.97 11.18 -0.06
N GLY A 112 -1.63 10.04 -0.23
CA GLY A 112 -1.00 8.73 -0.11
C GLY A 112 -0.98 8.00 -1.43
N LEU A 113 0.17 7.39 -1.72
CA LEU A 113 0.35 6.52 -2.89
C LEU A 113 0.37 5.07 -2.45
N SER A 114 -0.38 4.22 -3.14
CA SER A 114 -0.30 2.77 -2.96
C SER A 114 0.62 2.17 -4.03
N ILE A 115 1.74 1.62 -3.61
CA ILE A 115 2.80 1.09 -4.48
C ILE A 115 2.59 -0.40 -4.68
N LYS A 116 2.57 -0.86 -5.93
CA LYS A 116 2.38 -2.27 -6.27
C LYS A 116 3.49 -2.78 -7.16
N HIS A 117 4.21 -3.78 -6.68
CA HIS A 117 5.22 -4.50 -7.44
C HIS A 117 4.62 -5.77 -8.03
N ASN A 118 4.56 -5.88 -9.36
CA ASN A 118 4.05 -7.05 -10.11
C ASN A 118 2.62 -7.50 -9.76
N HIS A 119 1.78 -6.59 -9.26
CA HIS A 119 0.38 -6.88 -9.00
C HIS A 119 -0.51 -6.17 -10.02
N MET A 120 -1.30 -6.95 -10.74
CA MET A 120 -2.35 -6.41 -11.63
C MET A 120 -3.63 -6.02 -10.86
N ALA A 121 -3.75 -6.46 -9.61
CA ALA A 121 -4.91 -6.19 -8.78
C ALA A 121 -4.68 -4.97 -7.86
N VAL A 122 -5.64 -4.09 -7.80
CA VAL A 122 -5.70 -3.03 -6.80
C VAL A 122 -5.81 -3.67 -5.41
N LYS A 123 -5.09 -3.11 -4.43
CA LYS A 123 -5.21 -3.55 -3.03
C LYS A 123 -6.65 -3.24 -2.58
N HIS A 124 -7.42 -4.28 -2.33
CA HIS A 124 -8.73 -4.12 -1.71
C HIS A 124 -8.56 -3.89 -0.21
N SER A 125 -9.42 -3.08 0.36
CA SER A 125 -9.60 -3.05 1.80
C SER A 125 -9.78 -4.47 2.31
N ARG A 126 -8.99 -4.86 3.31
CA ARG A 126 -9.04 -6.22 3.83
C ARG A 126 -10.34 -6.39 4.60
N LEU A 127 -11.30 -7.09 3.99
CA LEU A 127 -12.39 -7.67 4.76
C LEU A 127 -11.78 -8.68 5.73
N ALA A 128 -12.17 -8.62 6.98
CA ALA A 128 -11.69 -9.53 8.01
C ALA A 128 -12.87 -9.90 8.91
N LYS A 129 -12.87 -11.15 9.39
CA LYS A 129 -13.91 -11.72 10.26
C LYS A 129 -14.24 -10.86 11.50
N SER A 130 -13.25 -10.08 11.97
CA SER A 130 -13.36 -9.28 13.20
C SER A 130 -13.32 -7.77 12.96
N LEU A 131 -13.10 -7.31 11.75
CA LEU A 131 -13.00 -5.89 11.44
C LEU A 131 -14.38 -5.34 11.06
N ASP A 132 -14.98 -4.52 11.94
CA ASP A 132 -16.13 -3.71 11.58
C ASP A 132 -15.68 -2.49 10.76
N PHE A 133 -15.64 -2.67 9.43
CA PHE A 133 -15.21 -1.62 8.51
C PHE A 133 -16.21 -0.46 8.48
N GLY A 134 -17.50 -0.72 8.68
CA GLY A 134 -18.53 0.31 8.75
C GLY A 134 -18.26 1.27 9.89
N LYS A 135 -17.97 0.73 11.07
CA LYS A 135 -17.60 1.53 12.25
C LYS A 135 -16.28 2.28 12.02
N LYS A 136 -15.28 1.59 11.45
CA LYS A 136 -13.94 2.14 11.32
C LYS A 136 -13.85 3.24 10.26
N TRP A 137 -14.57 3.10 9.14
CA TRP A 137 -14.45 4.03 8.00
C TRP A 137 -15.58 5.06 7.93
N TYR A 138 -16.76 4.70 8.42
CA TYR A 138 -17.96 5.54 8.29
C TYR A 138 -18.57 5.93 9.65
N GLY A 139 -18.02 5.45 10.77
CA GLY A 139 -18.55 5.70 12.11
C GLY A 139 -19.87 4.98 12.39
N VAL A 140 -20.31 4.07 11.53
CA VAL A 140 -21.56 3.32 11.65
C VAL A 140 -21.25 1.82 11.70
N ASN A 141 -21.74 1.12 12.72
CA ASN A 141 -21.51 -0.32 12.83
C ASN A 141 -22.11 -1.08 11.65
N CYS A 142 -21.42 -2.10 11.16
CA CYS A 142 -22.01 -3.06 10.23
C CYS A 142 -23.22 -3.75 10.89
N SER A 143 -24.27 -4.02 10.10
CA SER A 143 -25.49 -4.66 10.59
C SER A 143 -25.27 -6.13 10.94
N GLU A 144 -26.16 -6.69 11.77
CA GLU A 144 -26.17 -8.14 12.02
C GLU A 144 -26.41 -8.96 10.74
N GLU A 145 -27.21 -8.44 9.82
CA GLU A 145 -27.43 -9.07 8.50
C GLU A 145 -26.13 -9.21 7.72
N TYR A 146 -25.30 -8.15 7.70
CA TYR A 146 -23.98 -8.20 7.07
C TYR A 146 -23.12 -9.30 7.69
N TRP A 147 -23.01 -9.32 9.04
CA TRP A 147 -22.19 -10.33 9.73
C TRP A 147 -22.70 -11.76 9.49
N ASN A 148 -24.00 -11.96 9.48
CA ASN A 148 -24.60 -13.26 9.18
C ASN A 148 -24.35 -13.70 7.73
N ALA A 149 -24.32 -12.77 6.78
CA ALA A 149 -24.04 -13.07 5.38
C ALA A 149 -22.58 -13.44 5.12
N VAL A 150 -21.62 -12.71 5.71
CA VAL A 150 -20.19 -12.91 5.42
C VAL A 150 -19.52 -13.98 6.29
N LYS A 151 -20.05 -14.26 7.48
CA LYS A 151 -19.47 -15.21 8.41
C LYS A 151 -19.25 -16.61 7.84
N PRO A 152 -20.21 -17.22 7.12
CA PRO A 152 -20.01 -18.56 6.54
C PRO A 152 -18.78 -18.62 5.61
N THR A 153 -18.53 -17.56 4.83
CA THR A 153 -17.37 -17.49 3.94
C THR A 153 -16.04 -17.43 4.73
N PHE A 154 -16.00 -16.65 5.81
CA PHE A 154 -14.81 -16.62 6.65
C PHE A 154 -14.58 -17.94 7.38
N ASP A 155 -15.64 -18.59 7.87
CA ASP A 155 -15.54 -19.90 8.52
C ASP A 155 -15.05 -20.98 7.54
N PHE A 156 -15.52 -20.94 6.27
CA PHE A 156 -15.03 -21.80 5.19
C PHE A 156 -13.53 -21.56 4.92
N LEU A 157 -13.11 -20.30 4.75
CA LEU A 157 -11.70 -19.97 4.49
C LEU A 157 -10.78 -20.37 5.65
N GLU A 158 -11.23 -20.26 6.90
CA GLU A 158 -10.48 -20.73 8.06
C GLU A 158 -10.35 -22.25 8.08
N ALA A 159 -11.40 -22.98 7.73
CA ALA A 159 -11.39 -24.44 7.64
C ALA A 159 -10.42 -24.91 6.54
N GLU A 160 -10.48 -24.31 5.35
CA GLU A 160 -9.58 -24.63 4.25
C GLU A 160 -8.11 -24.32 4.61
N LYS A 161 -7.87 -23.19 5.26
CA LYS A 161 -6.53 -22.86 5.77
C LYS A 161 -6.03 -23.87 6.79
N ALA A 162 -6.88 -24.35 7.69
CA ALA A 162 -6.53 -25.39 8.67
C ALA A 162 -6.20 -26.73 8.01
N ASN A 163 -6.84 -27.03 6.88
CA ASN A 163 -6.57 -28.20 6.04
C ASN A 163 -5.29 -28.06 5.17
N GLY A 164 -4.64 -26.89 5.20
CA GLY A 164 -3.44 -26.60 4.40
C GLY A 164 -3.72 -26.23 2.94
N THR A 165 -4.99 -25.97 2.59
CA THR A 165 -5.38 -25.53 1.25
C THR A 165 -4.99 -24.07 1.05
N TYR A 166 -4.24 -23.77 -0.02
CA TYR A 166 -3.97 -22.38 -0.39
C TYR A 166 -5.15 -21.78 -1.14
N PHE A 167 -5.40 -20.49 -0.98
CA PHE A 167 -6.49 -19.79 -1.67
C PHE A 167 -6.46 -19.99 -3.19
N ARG A 168 -5.28 -20.05 -3.80
CA ARG A 168 -5.12 -20.31 -5.24
C ARG A 168 -5.67 -21.68 -5.68
N ASP A 169 -5.71 -22.65 -4.77
CA ASP A 169 -6.06 -24.04 -5.03
C ASP A 169 -7.54 -24.34 -4.72
N LEU A 170 -8.29 -23.36 -4.25
CA LEU A 170 -9.75 -23.47 -4.09
C LEU A 170 -10.45 -23.65 -5.45
N ASN A 171 -11.36 -24.61 -5.54
CA ASN A 171 -12.01 -24.99 -6.79
C ASN A 171 -13.10 -24.00 -7.25
N SER A 172 -13.89 -23.46 -6.31
CA SER A 172 -15.07 -22.63 -6.59
C SER A 172 -14.97 -21.26 -5.94
N LYS A 173 -13.87 -20.53 -6.23
CA LYS A 173 -13.62 -19.20 -5.61
C LYS A 173 -14.74 -18.21 -5.85
N GLU A 174 -15.38 -18.28 -7.02
CA GLU A 174 -16.47 -17.39 -7.39
C GLU A 174 -17.68 -17.61 -6.48
N ASP A 175 -18.16 -18.86 -6.39
CA ASP A 175 -19.36 -19.21 -5.64
C ASP A 175 -19.14 -19.24 -4.12
N ASP A 176 -17.97 -19.75 -3.68
CA ASP A 176 -17.69 -19.97 -2.24
C ASP A 176 -17.15 -18.71 -1.55
N VAL A 177 -16.57 -17.76 -2.30
CA VAL A 177 -15.89 -16.60 -1.71
C VAL A 177 -16.38 -15.28 -2.29
N TYR A 178 -16.30 -15.10 -3.62
CA TYR A 178 -16.55 -13.78 -4.19
C TYR A 178 -18.03 -13.39 -4.18
N VAL A 179 -18.92 -14.27 -4.62
CA VAL A 179 -20.37 -13.99 -4.64
C VAL A 179 -20.92 -13.71 -3.23
N PRO A 180 -20.60 -14.51 -2.19
CA PRO A 180 -21.08 -14.24 -0.84
C PRO A 180 -20.55 -12.94 -0.19
N LEU A 181 -19.44 -12.38 -0.71
CA LEU A 181 -18.82 -11.15 -0.16
C LEU A 181 -19.21 -9.89 -0.94
N LEU A 182 -19.96 -10.02 -2.05
CA LEU A 182 -20.44 -8.89 -2.86
C LEU A 182 -21.84 -8.46 -2.41
#